data_93620964325d38f988720a87666dc679
#
_entry.id   93620964325d38f988720a87666dc679
#
_cell.length_a   1.000
_cell.length_b   1.000
_cell.length_c   1.000
_cell.angle_alpha   90.00
_cell.angle_beta   90.00
_cell.angle_gamma   90.00
#
_symmetry.space_group_name_H-M   'P 1'
#
loop_
_entity.id
_entity.type
_entity.pdbx_description
1 polymer ?
#
loop_
_entity_poly.entity_id
_entity_poly.type
_entity_poly.pdbx_seq_one_letter_code
_entity_poly.pdbx_strand_id
1 'polypeptide(L)'
;MKKIIIIDDHQLLREGINSWVSGNSDWQVLAKLGNLEEVKNFIESYKPSQTDCVIAIVDLSFKVSGVNTEKLYGFEILKMFNNPELNIKTLVYSSHEAGGIIAHSLSKEIGACGYVSKNSDCNEILTALEAIAKGEKFIQPNLLTSYINAQTKLNLLTHREKEILNCVFAKYTNDEIAKNMNISKRSVENYLSRVYDKTGTNNKQQLLEYFEKN
;
A
#
# COMPACT_ATOMS: atom_id res chain seq x y z
N MET A 1 -22.59 9.98 -3.59
CA MET A 1 -22.82 8.50 -3.60
C MET A 1 -21.55 7.82 -3.08
N LYS A 2 -21.66 6.63 -2.46
CA LYS A 2 -20.50 5.83 -2.02
C LYS A 2 -20.08 4.88 -3.12
N LYS A 3 -18.83 4.95 -3.57
CA LYS A 3 -18.32 4.14 -4.69
C LYS A 3 -16.97 3.54 -4.36
N ILE A 4 -16.72 2.31 -4.84
CA ILE A 4 -15.41 1.65 -4.71
C ILE A 4 -14.83 1.31 -6.09
N ILE A 5 -13.50 1.29 -6.13
CA ILE A 5 -12.70 0.73 -7.21
C ILE A 5 -11.96 -0.46 -6.62
N ILE A 6 -12.00 -1.61 -7.28
CA ILE A 6 -11.32 -2.83 -6.81
C ILE A 6 -10.11 -3.08 -7.72
N ILE A 7 -8.91 -3.07 -7.14
CA ILE A 7 -7.64 -3.18 -7.86
C ILE A 7 -6.85 -4.38 -7.30
N ASP A 8 -6.90 -5.49 -8.03
CA ASP A 8 -6.25 -6.75 -7.67
C ASP A 8 -6.04 -7.57 -8.96
N ASP A 9 -4.93 -8.27 -9.13
CA ASP A 9 -4.69 -9.09 -10.34
C ASP A 9 -5.46 -10.42 -10.31
N HIS A 10 -5.99 -10.84 -9.14
CA HIS A 10 -6.79 -12.04 -9.00
C HIS A 10 -8.28 -11.79 -9.29
N GLN A 11 -8.75 -12.24 -10.45
CA GLN A 11 -10.14 -12.04 -10.89
C GLN A 11 -11.18 -12.55 -9.88
N LEU A 12 -10.99 -13.75 -9.33
CA LEU A 12 -11.95 -14.32 -8.37
C LEU A 12 -12.09 -13.48 -7.11
N LEU A 13 -10.99 -12.86 -6.64
CA LEU A 13 -11.02 -11.98 -5.49
C LEU A 13 -11.79 -10.70 -5.80
N ARG A 14 -11.55 -10.09 -6.97
CA ARG A 14 -12.32 -8.91 -7.40
C ARG A 14 -13.82 -9.17 -7.46
N GLU A 15 -14.23 -10.33 -8.00
CA GLU A 15 -15.65 -10.71 -8.07
C GLU A 15 -16.21 -11.03 -6.68
N GLY A 16 -15.43 -11.65 -5.80
CA GLY A 16 -15.80 -11.91 -4.42
C GLY A 16 -16.05 -10.61 -3.63
N ILE A 17 -15.14 -9.66 -3.70
CA ILE A 17 -15.30 -8.34 -3.05
C ILE A 17 -16.50 -7.60 -3.63
N ASN A 18 -16.67 -7.60 -4.96
CA ASN A 18 -17.81 -6.99 -5.62
C ASN A 18 -19.14 -7.57 -5.10
N SER A 19 -19.27 -8.89 -5.10
CA SER A 19 -20.51 -9.57 -4.66
C SER A 19 -20.78 -9.31 -3.18
N TRP A 20 -19.74 -9.37 -2.33
CA TRP A 20 -19.86 -9.13 -0.90
C TRP A 20 -20.30 -7.70 -0.60
N VAL A 21 -19.61 -6.71 -1.15
CA VAL A 21 -19.89 -5.29 -0.90
C VAL A 21 -21.28 -4.91 -1.41
N SER A 22 -21.64 -5.35 -2.63
CA SER A 22 -22.95 -5.05 -3.22
C SER A 22 -24.11 -5.71 -2.50
N GLY A 23 -23.88 -6.88 -1.89
CA GLY A 23 -24.91 -7.62 -1.15
C GLY A 23 -25.10 -7.18 0.30
N ASN A 24 -24.12 -6.49 0.90
CA ASN A 24 -24.10 -6.18 2.34
C ASN A 24 -24.00 -4.69 2.65
N SER A 25 -24.02 -3.79 1.65
CA SER A 25 -23.85 -2.35 1.86
C SER A 25 -24.51 -1.52 0.75
N ASP A 26 -24.50 -0.19 0.93
CA ASP A 26 -24.91 0.82 -0.05
C ASP A 26 -23.76 1.29 -0.98
N TRP A 27 -22.59 0.66 -0.89
CA TRP A 27 -21.45 0.92 -1.75
C TRP A 27 -21.65 0.33 -3.15
N GLN A 28 -21.32 1.13 -4.17
CA GLN A 28 -21.39 0.72 -5.58
C GLN A 28 -20.01 0.51 -6.15
N VAL A 29 -19.83 -0.57 -6.92
CA VAL A 29 -18.55 -0.81 -7.60
C VAL A 29 -18.49 0.04 -8.87
N LEU A 30 -17.57 1.01 -8.89
CA LEU A 30 -17.32 1.90 -10.02
C LEU A 30 -16.46 1.23 -11.09
N ALA A 31 -15.41 0.51 -10.67
CA ALA A 31 -14.50 -0.19 -11.57
C ALA A 31 -13.85 -1.40 -10.89
N LYS A 32 -13.46 -2.39 -11.71
CA LYS A 32 -12.67 -3.56 -11.34
C LYS A 32 -11.46 -3.62 -12.27
N LEU A 33 -10.27 -3.41 -11.74
CA LEU A 33 -9.03 -3.24 -12.49
C LEU A 33 -8.05 -4.38 -12.17
N GLY A 34 -7.64 -5.13 -13.16
CA GLY A 34 -6.86 -6.34 -13.01
C GLY A 34 -5.41 -6.23 -13.50
N ASN A 35 -5.04 -5.12 -14.15
CA ASN A 35 -3.69 -4.88 -14.63
C ASN A 35 -3.34 -3.37 -14.63
N LEU A 36 -2.04 -3.07 -14.74
CA LEU A 36 -1.54 -1.69 -14.63
C LEU A 36 -2.03 -0.78 -15.77
N GLU A 37 -2.27 -1.34 -16.95
CA GLU A 37 -2.80 -0.59 -18.10
C GLU A 37 -4.24 -0.14 -17.83
N GLU A 38 -5.09 -1.03 -17.32
CA GLU A 38 -6.45 -0.68 -16.89
C GLU A 38 -6.45 0.41 -15.82
N VAL A 39 -5.52 0.35 -14.85
CA VAL A 39 -5.38 1.40 -13.83
C VAL A 39 -5.03 2.75 -14.45
N LYS A 40 -4.08 2.80 -15.37
CA LYS A 40 -3.68 4.04 -16.06
C LYS A 40 -4.83 4.60 -16.89
N ASN A 41 -5.46 3.77 -17.72
CA ASN A 41 -6.60 4.18 -18.56
C ASN A 41 -7.77 4.68 -17.71
N PHE A 42 -8.02 4.04 -16.56
CA PHE A 42 -9.04 4.52 -15.63
C PHE A 42 -8.69 5.91 -15.10
N ILE A 43 -7.47 6.14 -14.63
CA ILE A 43 -7.04 7.43 -14.08
C ILE A 43 -7.13 8.54 -15.14
N GLU A 44 -6.70 8.28 -16.37
CA GLU A 44 -6.74 9.24 -17.49
C GLU A 44 -8.17 9.64 -17.90
N SER A 45 -9.10 8.69 -17.81
CA SER A 45 -10.51 8.92 -18.19
C SER A 45 -11.41 9.38 -17.03
N TYR A 46 -10.96 9.21 -15.80
CA TYR A 46 -11.75 9.48 -14.61
C TYR A 46 -11.99 10.98 -14.42
N LYS A 47 -13.26 11.32 -14.19
CA LYS A 47 -13.67 12.68 -13.84
C LYS A 47 -14.22 12.70 -12.43
N PRO A 48 -13.53 13.36 -11.50
CA PRO A 48 -13.96 13.40 -10.10
C PRO A 48 -15.29 14.14 -9.95
N SER A 49 -16.16 13.60 -9.10
CA SER A 49 -17.39 14.27 -8.67
C SER A 49 -17.17 14.84 -7.27
N GLN A 50 -17.65 16.06 -7.03
CA GLN A 50 -17.56 16.67 -5.70
C GLN A 50 -18.51 16.04 -4.66
N THR A 51 -19.54 15.34 -5.13
CA THR A 51 -20.57 14.72 -4.27
C THR A 51 -20.33 13.25 -3.97
N ASP A 52 -19.40 12.60 -4.69
CA ASP A 52 -19.13 11.19 -4.54
C ASP A 52 -17.97 10.94 -3.55
N CYS A 53 -18.15 9.98 -2.67
CA CYS A 53 -17.07 9.41 -1.89
C CYS A 53 -16.54 8.18 -2.63
N VAL A 54 -15.33 8.26 -3.17
CA VAL A 54 -14.71 7.17 -3.92
C VAL A 54 -13.52 6.63 -3.17
N ILE A 55 -13.47 5.30 -2.98
CA ILE A 55 -12.36 4.61 -2.31
C ILE A 55 -11.84 3.50 -3.24
N ALA A 56 -10.54 3.52 -3.51
CA ALA A 56 -9.87 2.44 -4.22
C ALA A 56 -9.32 1.41 -3.22
N ILE A 57 -9.77 0.16 -3.34
CA ILE A 57 -9.24 -1.00 -2.60
C ILE A 57 -8.10 -1.57 -3.44
N VAL A 58 -6.87 -1.57 -2.88
CA VAL A 58 -5.65 -1.88 -3.63
C VAL A 58 -4.91 -3.05 -3.00
N ASP A 59 -4.63 -4.10 -3.80
CA ASP A 59 -3.68 -5.14 -3.40
C ASP A 59 -2.23 -4.65 -3.57
N LEU A 60 -1.37 -4.95 -2.58
CA LEU A 60 0.06 -4.67 -2.67
C LEU A 60 0.79 -5.65 -3.57
N SER A 61 0.39 -6.93 -3.57
CA SER A 61 1.02 -8.00 -4.34
C SER A 61 0.64 -8.00 -5.82
N PHE A 62 0.12 -6.89 -6.32
CA PHE A 62 -0.32 -6.71 -7.69
C PHE A 62 0.80 -7.05 -8.68
N LYS A 63 0.55 -7.99 -9.59
CA LYS A 63 1.53 -8.46 -10.57
C LYS A 63 1.47 -7.66 -11.85
N VAL A 64 2.64 -7.37 -12.41
CA VAL A 64 2.77 -6.74 -13.72
C VAL A 64 3.25 -7.77 -14.73
N SER A 65 2.50 -7.96 -15.81
CA SER A 65 2.84 -8.92 -16.87
C SER A 65 4.20 -8.61 -17.49
N GLY A 66 5.00 -9.65 -17.72
CA GLY A 66 6.31 -9.54 -18.38
C GLY A 66 7.46 -9.12 -17.45
N VAL A 67 7.20 -8.91 -16.16
CA VAL A 67 8.26 -8.60 -15.19
C VAL A 67 8.26 -9.67 -14.10
N ASN A 68 9.36 -10.40 -13.99
CA ASN A 68 9.55 -11.42 -12.98
C ASN A 68 10.24 -10.80 -11.76
N THR A 69 9.48 -10.06 -10.95
CA THR A 69 10.00 -9.45 -9.73
C THR A 69 9.06 -9.74 -8.55
N GLU A 70 9.62 -9.89 -7.37
CA GLU A 70 8.85 -9.93 -6.11
C GLU A 70 8.34 -8.55 -5.68
N LYS A 71 8.51 -7.54 -6.52
CA LYS A 71 8.17 -6.16 -6.26
C LYS A 71 6.67 -5.99 -5.97
N LEU A 72 6.37 -5.19 -4.94
CA LEU A 72 5.00 -4.86 -4.55
C LEU A 72 4.51 -3.67 -5.38
N TYR A 73 4.00 -3.93 -6.58
CA TYR A 73 3.52 -2.88 -7.50
C TYR A 73 2.31 -2.11 -6.98
N GLY A 74 1.59 -2.64 -6.00
CA GLY A 74 0.51 -1.91 -5.33
C GLY A 74 0.95 -0.56 -4.74
N PHE A 75 2.21 -0.41 -4.32
CA PHE A 75 2.73 0.88 -3.88
C PHE A 75 2.81 1.92 -5.01
N GLU A 76 3.14 1.50 -6.24
CA GLU A 76 3.11 2.41 -7.39
C GLU A 76 1.68 2.83 -7.72
N ILE A 77 0.74 1.89 -7.65
CA ILE A 77 -0.69 2.16 -7.85
C ILE A 77 -1.19 3.16 -6.79
N LEU A 78 -0.88 2.93 -5.51
CA LEU A 78 -1.25 3.84 -4.43
C LEU A 78 -0.71 5.26 -4.66
N LYS A 79 0.55 5.40 -5.11
CA LYS A 79 1.14 6.70 -5.46
C LYS A 79 0.40 7.39 -6.59
N MET A 80 -0.07 6.66 -7.60
CA MET A 80 -0.87 7.24 -8.70
C MET A 80 -2.20 7.81 -8.17
N PHE A 81 -2.82 7.13 -7.20
CA PHE A 81 -4.07 7.60 -6.58
C PHE A 81 -3.84 8.68 -5.51
N ASN A 82 -2.61 8.84 -4.99
CA ASN A 82 -2.26 9.91 -4.05
C ASN A 82 -2.12 11.28 -4.77
N ASN A 83 -3.06 11.55 -5.67
CA ASN A 83 -3.21 12.80 -6.40
C ASN A 83 -4.51 13.47 -5.93
N PRO A 84 -4.42 14.66 -5.27
CA PRO A 84 -5.62 15.37 -4.78
C PRO A 84 -6.66 15.68 -5.86
N GLU A 85 -6.24 15.85 -7.11
CA GLU A 85 -7.13 16.14 -8.23
C GLU A 85 -8.11 14.99 -8.51
N LEU A 86 -7.75 13.75 -8.18
CA LEU A 86 -8.63 12.60 -8.37
C LEU A 86 -9.74 12.53 -7.33
N ASN A 87 -9.55 13.13 -6.14
CA ASN A 87 -10.49 13.02 -5.02
C ASN A 87 -10.88 11.56 -4.69
N ILE A 88 -9.91 10.65 -4.79
CA ILE A 88 -10.06 9.21 -4.49
C ILE A 88 -9.22 8.90 -3.26
N LYS A 89 -9.84 8.33 -2.24
CA LYS A 89 -9.15 7.78 -1.07
C LYS A 89 -8.71 6.34 -1.36
N THR A 90 -7.72 5.82 -0.63
CA THR A 90 -7.24 4.46 -0.85
C THR A 90 -7.28 3.63 0.42
N LEU A 91 -7.67 2.36 0.27
CA LEU A 91 -7.63 1.30 1.27
C LEU A 91 -6.71 0.19 0.76
N VAL A 92 -5.68 -0.14 1.54
CA VAL A 92 -4.86 -1.32 1.24
C VAL A 92 -5.58 -2.57 1.74
N TYR A 93 -5.67 -3.58 0.86
CA TYR A 93 -6.18 -4.91 1.18
C TYR A 93 -5.14 -5.95 0.76
N SER A 94 -4.37 -6.47 1.71
CA SER A 94 -3.15 -7.24 1.43
C SER A 94 -2.95 -8.40 2.39
N SER A 95 -2.27 -9.46 1.95
CA SER A 95 -1.80 -10.54 2.82
C SER A 95 -0.54 -10.20 3.64
N HIS A 96 0.09 -9.07 3.37
CA HIS A 96 1.25 -8.61 4.13
C HIS A 96 0.83 -7.94 5.44
N GLU A 97 1.28 -8.47 6.57
CA GLU A 97 0.94 -7.97 7.92
C GLU A 97 2.13 -7.35 8.65
N ALA A 98 3.28 -7.26 7.97
CA ALA A 98 4.49 -6.65 8.51
C ALA A 98 4.29 -5.17 8.84
N GLY A 99 4.59 -4.77 10.07
CA GLY A 99 4.39 -3.41 10.56
C GLY A 99 5.09 -2.35 9.71
N GLY A 100 6.26 -2.65 9.16
CA GLY A 100 6.98 -1.77 8.24
C GLY A 100 6.23 -1.50 6.93
N ILE A 101 5.61 -2.54 6.35
CA ILE A 101 4.79 -2.43 5.14
C ILE A 101 3.53 -1.61 5.42
N ILE A 102 2.88 -1.85 6.56
CA ILE A 102 1.71 -1.07 7.01
C ILE A 102 2.10 0.40 7.19
N ALA A 103 3.21 0.67 7.89
CA ALA A 103 3.70 2.02 8.13
C ALA A 103 4.05 2.75 6.83
N HIS A 104 4.68 2.06 5.88
CA HIS A 104 4.97 2.62 4.56
C HIS A 104 3.69 2.94 3.79
N SER A 105 2.70 2.03 3.78
CA SER A 105 1.41 2.27 3.12
C SER A 105 0.71 3.54 3.60
N LEU A 106 0.74 3.79 4.91
CA LEU A 106 0.07 4.93 5.56
C LEU A 106 0.93 6.19 5.61
N SER A 107 2.16 6.15 5.07
CA SER A 107 3.05 7.30 4.98
C SER A 107 2.48 8.40 4.09
N LYS A 108 2.94 9.65 4.27
CA LYS A 108 2.53 10.78 3.41
C LYS A 108 2.88 10.56 1.94
N GLU A 109 3.95 9.83 1.66
CA GLU A 109 4.42 9.53 0.31
C GLU A 109 3.45 8.63 -0.44
N ILE A 110 2.92 7.59 0.23
CA ILE A 110 1.99 6.61 -0.34
C ILE A 110 0.55 7.07 -0.20
N GLY A 111 0.18 7.64 0.95
CA GLY A 111 -1.09 8.31 1.18
C GLY A 111 -2.29 7.39 1.43
N ALA A 112 -2.09 6.10 1.71
CA ALA A 112 -3.23 5.23 2.03
C ALA A 112 -3.98 5.73 3.27
N CYS A 113 -5.31 5.64 3.21
CA CYS A 113 -6.21 6.04 4.29
C CYS A 113 -6.52 4.87 5.24
N GLY A 114 -6.31 3.63 4.81
CA GLY A 114 -6.53 2.46 5.64
C GLY A 114 -5.76 1.23 5.21
N TYR A 115 -5.73 0.24 6.11
CA TYR A 115 -5.08 -1.06 5.90
C TYR A 115 -5.91 -2.19 6.51
N VAL A 116 -6.23 -3.19 5.69
CA VAL A 116 -6.95 -4.42 6.07
C VAL A 116 -6.19 -5.62 5.54
N SER A 117 -6.07 -6.67 6.34
CA SER A 117 -5.47 -7.96 5.94
C SER A 117 -6.44 -8.80 5.12
N LYS A 118 -5.94 -9.48 4.07
CA LYS A 118 -6.69 -10.51 3.33
C LYS A 118 -7.01 -11.76 4.16
N ASN A 119 -6.37 -11.92 5.32
CA ASN A 119 -6.61 -13.02 6.25
C ASN A 119 -7.75 -12.72 7.26
N SER A 120 -8.41 -11.57 7.13
CA SER A 120 -9.47 -11.12 8.02
C SER A 120 -10.87 -11.46 7.51
N ASP A 121 -11.87 -11.26 8.39
CA ASP A 121 -13.27 -11.30 8.00
C ASP A 121 -13.60 -10.21 6.97
N CYS A 122 -14.45 -10.52 6.01
CA CYS A 122 -14.88 -9.57 4.98
C CYS A 122 -15.57 -8.32 5.56
N ASN A 123 -16.15 -8.39 6.75
CA ASN A 123 -16.76 -7.25 7.43
C ASN A 123 -15.76 -6.14 7.76
N GLU A 124 -14.46 -6.48 7.91
CA GLU A 124 -13.41 -5.49 8.14
C GLU A 124 -13.27 -4.53 6.95
N ILE A 125 -13.53 -4.99 5.73
CA ILE A 125 -13.52 -4.12 4.54
C ILE A 125 -14.62 -3.06 4.68
N LEU A 126 -15.85 -3.46 5.03
CA LEU A 126 -16.97 -2.51 5.19
C LEU A 126 -16.70 -1.52 6.33
N THR A 127 -16.17 -2.01 7.46
CA THR A 127 -15.79 -1.16 8.60
C THR A 127 -14.74 -0.12 8.17
N ALA A 128 -13.72 -0.54 7.42
CA ALA A 128 -12.69 0.35 6.90
C ALA A 128 -13.25 1.38 5.92
N LEU A 129 -14.12 0.97 4.99
CA LEU A 129 -14.76 1.86 4.03
C LEU A 129 -15.58 2.95 4.72
N GLU A 130 -16.36 2.59 5.76
CA GLU A 130 -17.17 3.55 6.51
C GLU A 130 -16.31 4.54 7.31
N ALA A 131 -15.23 4.09 7.94
CA ALA A 131 -14.29 4.97 8.65
C ALA A 131 -13.60 5.94 7.67
N ILE A 132 -13.10 5.43 6.54
CA ILE A 132 -12.43 6.25 5.52
C ILE A 132 -13.41 7.26 4.90
N ALA A 133 -14.67 6.88 4.67
CA ALA A 133 -15.70 7.78 4.16
C ALA A 133 -15.91 8.99 5.08
N LYS A 134 -15.87 8.79 6.40
CA LYS A 134 -15.95 9.85 7.41
C LYS A 134 -14.68 10.71 7.51
N GLY A 135 -13.61 10.36 6.79
CA GLY A 135 -12.33 11.07 6.84
C GLY A 135 -11.37 10.54 7.90
N GLU A 136 -11.69 9.42 8.52
CA GLU A 136 -10.84 8.77 9.52
C GLU A 136 -9.80 7.86 8.84
N LYS A 137 -8.67 7.63 9.51
CA LYS A 137 -7.74 6.57 9.11
C LYS A 137 -8.15 5.25 9.77
N PHE A 138 -8.00 4.15 9.03
CA PHE A 138 -8.34 2.83 9.52
C PHE A 138 -7.14 1.88 9.46
N ILE A 139 -6.83 1.23 10.57
CA ILE A 139 -5.93 0.08 10.63
C ILE A 139 -6.70 -1.02 11.32
N GLN A 140 -6.76 -2.19 10.69
CA GLN A 140 -7.40 -3.35 11.31
C GLN A 140 -6.83 -3.60 12.72
N PRO A 141 -7.67 -3.80 13.75
CA PRO A 141 -7.23 -3.78 15.15
C PRO A 141 -6.08 -4.72 15.51
N ASN A 142 -6.05 -5.94 14.96
CA ASN A 142 -4.97 -6.91 15.20
C ASN A 142 -3.61 -6.49 14.59
N LEU A 143 -3.58 -5.52 13.66
CA LEU A 143 -2.37 -5.00 13.02
C LEU A 143 -1.79 -3.76 13.74
N LEU A 144 -2.53 -3.18 14.69
CA LEU A 144 -2.13 -1.94 15.37
C LEU A 144 -0.81 -2.10 16.15
N THR A 145 -0.61 -3.21 16.84
CA THR A 145 0.63 -3.46 17.60
C THR A 145 1.84 -3.48 16.67
N SER A 146 1.77 -4.24 15.57
CA SER A 146 2.84 -4.31 14.57
C SER A 146 3.13 -2.93 13.97
N TYR A 147 2.08 -2.16 13.66
CA TYR A 147 2.22 -0.78 13.15
C TYR A 147 2.93 0.14 14.14
N ILE A 148 2.50 0.17 15.42
CA ILE A 148 3.08 1.03 16.46
C ILE A 148 4.55 0.67 16.70
N ASN A 149 4.88 -0.62 16.79
CA ASN A 149 6.25 -1.09 16.95
C ASN A 149 7.13 -0.67 15.76
N ALA A 150 6.63 -0.80 14.54
CA ALA A 150 7.35 -0.34 13.36
C ALA A 150 7.56 1.18 13.35
N GLN A 151 6.57 1.97 13.74
CA GLN A 151 6.70 3.42 13.86
C GLN A 151 7.79 3.82 14.87
N THR A 152 7.85 3.14 16.02
CA THR A 152 8.88 3.36 17.03
C THR A 152 10.27 3.08 16.47
N LYS A 153 10.44 1.96 15.78
CA LYS A 153 11.70 1.58 15.12
C LYS A 153 12.10 2.59 14.02
N LEU A 154 11.12 3.03 13.22
CA LEU A 154 11.34 4.03 12.16
C LEU A 154 11.82 5.38 12.72
N ASN A 155 11.46 5.74 13.95
CA ASN A 155 11.91 6.99 14.56
C ASN A 155 13.42 7.05 14.83
N LEU A 156 14.12 5.92 14.82
CA LEU A 156 15.58 5.84 14.92
C LEU A 156 16.30 6.27 13.62
N LEU A 157 15.56 6.31 12.51
CA LEU A 157 16.10 6.55 11.19
C LEU A 157 15.92 8.01 10.77
N THR A 158 16.91 8.53 10.05
CA THR A 158 16.81 9.84 9.38
C THR A 158 15.80 9.77 8.22
N HIS A 159 15.38 10.92 7.73
CA HIS A 159 14.44 10.99 6.59
C HIS A 159 14.96 10.19 5.39
N ARG A 160 16.24 10.38 5.01
CA ARG A 160 16.84 9.71 3.85
C ARG A 160 16.97 8.20 4.03
N GLU A 161 17.25 7.74 5.26
CA GLU A 161 17.26 6.30 5.58
C GLU A 161 15.86 5.68 5.51
N LYS A 162 14.82 6.42 5.93
CA LYS A 162 13.42 5.99 5.77
C LYS A 162 13.02 5.86 4.30
N GLU A 163 13.42 6.79 3.44
CA GLU A 163 13.16 6.70 1.99
C GLU A 163 13.79 5.45 1.37
N ILE A 164 15.04 5.13 1.74
CA ILE A 164 15.71 3.89 1.31
C ILE A 164 14.95 2.66 1.81
N LEU A 165 14.58 2.65 3.11
CA LEU A 165 13.86 1.55 3.72
C LEU A 165 12.48 1.34 3.08
N ASN A 166 11.79 2.41 2.71
CA ASN A 166 10.53 2.34 1.98
C ASN A 166 10.66 1.59 0.65
N CYS A 167 11.76 1.81 -0.07
CA CYS A 167 12.06 1.03 -1.27
C CYS A 167 12.35 -0.44 -0.96
N VAL A 168 12.98 -0.74 0.20
CA VAL A 168 13.19 -2.13 0.65
C VAL A 168 11.85 -2.79 0.96
N PHE A 169 10.92 -2.12 1.64
CA PHE A 169 9.57 -2.64 1.89
C PHE A 169 8.81 -2.93 0.59
N ALA A 170 8.98 -2.08 -0.42
CA ALA A 170 8.42 -2.30 -1.75
C ALA A 170 9.17 -3.36 -2.58
N LYS A 171 10.17 -4.02 -2.00
CA LYS A 171 11.01 -5.08 -2.60
C LYS A 171 11.80 -4.64 -3.84
N TYR A 172 12.26 -3.39 -3.85
CA TYR A 172 13.14 -2.89 -4.91
C TYR A 172 14.56 -3.47 -4.78
N THR A 173 15.20 -3.76 -5.93
CA THR A 173 16.63 -4.02 -6.02
C THR A 173 17.44 -2.75 -5.76
N ASN A 174 18.76 -2.86 -5.48
CA ASN A 174 19.59 -1.67 -5.27
C ASN A 174 19.66 -0.78 -6.52
N ASP A 175 19.61 -1.38 -7.71
CA ASP A 175 19.61 -0.64 -8.98
C ASP A 175 18.28 0.14 -9.18
N GLU A 176 17.16 -0.48 -8.84
CA GLU A 176 15.85 0.20 -8.86
C GLU A 176 15.78 1.32 -7.81
N ILE A 177 16.32 1.11 -6.60
CA ILE A 177 16.41 2.15 -5.57
C ILE A 177 17.25 3.32 -6.09
N ALA A 178 18.43 3.04 -6.64
CA ALA A 178 19.33 4.05 -7.19
C ALA A 178 18.64 4.90 -8.27
N LYS A 179 17.93 4.24 -9.20
CA LYS A 179 17.15 4.88 -10.26
C LYS A 179 15.99 5.72 -9.70
N ASN A 180 15.19 5.13 -8.79
CA ASN A 180 14.01 5.79 -8.20
C ASN A 180 14.38 7.04 -7.41
N MET A 181 15.52 7.01 -6.70
CA MET A 181 15.97 8.12 -5.85
C MET A 181 16.96 9.07 -6.54
N ASN A 182 17.31 8.80 -7.80
CA ASN A 182 18.33 9.54 -8.57
C ASN A 182 19.67 9.67 -7.85
N ILE A 183 20.20 8.55 -7.34
CA ILE A 183 21.49 8.47 -6.66
C ILE A 183 22.31 7.29 -7.20
N SER A 184 23.61 7.23 -6.87
CA SER A 184 24.44 6.08 -7.27
C SER A 184 24.09 4.81 -6.46
N LYS A 185 24.33 3.64 -7.03
CA LYS A 185 24.21 2.35 -6.33
C LYS A 185 25.07 2.31 -5.06
N ARG A 186 26.28 2.86 -5.12
CA ARG A 186 27.19 3.00 -3.96
C ARG A 186 26.56 3.84 -2.85
N SER A 187 25.82 4.90 -3.20
CA SER A 187 25.09 5.70 -2.21
C SER A 187 23.98 4.89 -1.54
N VAL A 188 23.25 4.07 -2.30
CA VAL A 188 22.23 3.16 -1.75
C VAL A 188 22.86 2.18 -0.76
N GLU A 189 23.97 1.55 -1.12
CA GLU A 189 24.72 0.64 -0.25
C GLU A 189 25.19 1.31 1.05
N ASN A 190 25.70 2.53 0.95
CA ASN A 190 26.11 3.32 2.13
C ASN A 190 24.92 3.64 3.06
N TYR A 191 23.76 3.99 2.51
CA TYR A 191 22.55 4.22 3.32
C TYR A 191 22.05 2.94 3.96
N LEU A 192 22.03 1.83 3.21
CA LEU A 192 21.66 0.51 3.75
C LEU A 192 22.58 0.08 4.88
N SER A 193 23.91 0.27 4.74
CA SER A 193 24.86 -0.01 5.82
C SER A 193 24.52 0.75 7.10
N ARG A 194 24.23 2.07 7.01
CA ARG A 194 23.81 2.87 8.17
C ARG A 194 22.50 2.39 8.79
N VAL A 195 21.53 1.95 7.96
CA VAL A 195 20.28 1.37 8.45
C VAL A 195 20.56 0.06 9.17
N TYR A 196 21.43 -0.80 8.61
CA TYR A 196 21.83 -2.06 9.24
C TYR A 196 22.51 -1.82 10.59
N ASP A 197 23.44 -0.87 10.67
CA ASP A 197 24.12 -0.51 11.92
C ASP A 197 23.11 -0.07 13.00
N LYS A 198 22.11 0.75 12.63
CA LYS A 198 21.08 1.24 13.56
C LYS A 198 20.07 0.19 14.00
N THR A 199 19.84 -0.83 13.17
CA THR A 199 18.84 -1.88 13.42
C THR A 199 19.47 -3.18 13.93
N GLY A 200 20.80 -3.27 13.94
CA GLY A 200 21.52 -4.51 14.29
C GLY A 200 21.30 -5.64 13.28
N THR A 201 21.06 -5.29 12.01
CA THR A 201 20.84 -6.24 10.93
C THR A 201 22.03 -6.24 9.94
N ASN A 202 22.12 -7.24 9.06
CA ASN A 202 23.27 -7.36 8.14
C ASN A 202 22.88 -7.43 6.66
N ASN A 203 21.59 -7.58 6.38
CA ASN A 203 21.07 -7.68 5.01
C ASN A 203 19.60 -7.29 4.94
N LYS A 204 19.06 -7.15 3.71
CA LYS A 204 17.68 -6.74 3.48
C LYS A 204 16.66 -7.72 4.09
N GLN A 205 16.91 -9.01 4.06
CA GLN A 205 16.00 -10.00 4.61
C GLN A 205 15.89 -9.84 6.13
N GLN A 206 17.01 -9.78 6.86
CA GLN A 206 17.02 -9.52 8.31
C GLN A 206 16.37 -8.17 8.65
N LEU A 207 16.57 -7.16 7.80
CA LEU A 207 15.94 -5.85 7.97
C LEU A 207 14.43 -5.92 7.84
N LEU A 208 13.89 -6.67 6.87
CA LEU A 208 12.45 -6.91 6.76
C LEU A 208 11.93 -7.65 8.00
N GLU A 209 12.59 -8.75 8.39
CA GLU A 209 12.24 -9.51 9.60
C GLU A 209 12.27 -8.65 10.88
N TYR A 210 13.20 -7.70 10.99
CA TYR A 210 13.27 -6.76 12.12
C TYR A 210 12.01 -5.91 12.24
N PHE A 211 11.40 -5.51 11.12
CA PHE A 211 10.16 -4.76 11.09
C PHE A 211 8.89 -5.62 11.08
N GLU A 212 9.03 -6.95 10.90
CA GLU A 212 7.94 -7.92 11.02
C GLU A 212 7.75 -8.39 12.47
N LYS A 213 8.84 -8.52 13.21
CA LYS A 213 8.80 -9.00 14.61
C LYS A 213 8.13 -7.96 15.52
N ASN A 214 7.11 -8.42 16.21
CA ASN A 214 6.39 -7.72 17.27
C ASN A 214 7.27 -7.46 18.50
#